data_49394e7b5285b634f4e20f7a81ccda3c
#
_entry.id   49394e7b5285b634f4e20f7a81ccda3c
#
_cell.length_a   1.000
_cell.length_b   1.000
_cell.length_c   1.000
_cell.angle_alpha   90.00
_cell.angle_beta   90.00
_cell.angle_gamma   90.00
#
_symmetry.space_group_name_H-M   'P 1'
#
loop_
_entity.id
_entity.type
_entity.pdbx_description
1 polymer ?
#
loop_
_entity_poly.entity_id
_entity_poly.type
_entity_poly.pdbx_seq_one_letter_code
_entity_poly.pdbx_strand_id
1 'polypeptide(L)'
;MNNSYNEKTHTLIKQLFNKFSPKSPGFAYIASFDSGVTYKGTVGLASIEKNLPITTKNIFNIASVSKQFTAFSILLLEQEGRLSLDDSIVRFVPFIGTYAEPVTLKHLIHHTGGLVDYMALAEAANIKFTDSLTVEESLHHLNSHQIARFAAGTKFEYSNTGYFLLSQVVEKVSGKSLRQFTKDRIFDPLNMRDTTIIDFYPTTIPITSGYSKNEQGTYKIYESPWEHTGDGAVHATVEDLVKWGENLTTGTVGGKELVKRMSEIGPKISPTGKTIIDNEDYAFGLRLAEGFNCRYLEHSGSWAGYRSHFMRFPQEYLSVVVLSNYDGFDSKKYANEIAEIVLEK
;
A
#
# COMPACT_ATOMS: atom_id res chain seq x y z
N MET A 1 -7.12 -11.25 30.38
CA MET A 1 -5.71 -11.59 30.12
C MET A 1 -4.85 -10.98 31.20
N ASN A 2 -3.91 -11.75 31.77
CA ASN A 2 -3.14 -11.33 32.97
C ASN A 2 -2.21 -10.14 32.65
N ASN A 3 -2.17 -9.10 33.49
CA ASN A 3 -1.27 -7.93 33.35
C ASN A 3 0.20 -8.34 33.16
N SER A 4 0.67 -9.41 33.79
CA SER A 4 2.04 -9.90 33.68
C SER A 4 2.39 -10.43 32.27
N TYR A 5 1.43 -11.00 31.54
CA TYR A 5 1.63 -11.46 30.16
C TYR A 5 1.82 -10.27 29.22
N ASN A 6 1.01 -9.25 29.36
CA ASN A 6 1.10 -8.03 28.55
C ASN A 6 2.44 -7.30 28.74
N GLU A 7 2.96 -7.23 29.97
CA GLU A 7 4.27 -6.63 30.25
C GLU A 7 5.44 -7.40 29.65
N LYS A 8 5.41 -8.75 29.71
CA LYS A 8 6.43 -9.60 29.09
C LYS A 8 6.46 -9.42 27.58
N THR A 9 5.31 -9.49 26.91
CA THR A 9 5.18 -9.31 25.46
C THR A 9 5.71 -7.94 25.03
N HIS A 10 5.34 -6.88 25.76
CA HIS A 10 5.84 -5.53 25.49
C HIS A 10 7.35 -5.44 25.63
N THR A 11 7.94 -6.10 26.62
CA THR A 11 9.39 -6.15 26.83
C THR A 11 10.10 -6.87 25.69
N LEU A 12 9.58 -8.02 25.25
CA LEU A 12 10.14 -8.78 24.13
C LEU A 12 10.13 -7.96 22.82
N ILE A 13 9.02 -7.31 22.51
CA ILE A 13 8.95 -6.45 21.33
C ILE A 13 9.96 -5.30 21.41
N LYS A 14 10.10 -4.64 22.58
CA LYS A 14 11.11 -3.58 22.76
C LYS A 14 12.54 -4.08 22.54
N GLN A 15 12.84 -5.31 22.99
CA GLN A 15 14.19 -5.89 22.84
C GLN A 15 14.59 -6.06 21.37
N LEU A 16 13.66 -6.32 20.45
CA LEU A 16 13.93 -6.38 19.01
C LEU A 16 14.62 -5.11 18.49
N PHE A 17 14.33 -3.98 19.14
CA PHE A 17 14.70 -2.65 18.65
C PHE A 17 15.87 -2.00 19.42
N ASN A 18 16.44 -2.64 20.44
CA ASN A 18 17.55 -2.10 21.24
C ASN A 18 18.80 -1.74 20.45
N LYS A 19 18.99 -2.33 19.27
CA LYS A 19 20.14 -2.06 18.38
C LYS A 19 20.01 -0.81 17.54
N PHE A 20 18.82 -0.18 17.48
CA PHE A 20 18.59 0.99 16.64
C PHE A 20 18.92 2.28 17.38
N SER A 21 19.56 3.20 16.68
CA SER A 21 19.92 4.50 17.23
C SER A 21 18.71 5.43 17.34
N PRO A 22 18.51 6.12 18.47
CA PRO A 22 17.47 7.15 18.58
C PRO A 22 17.79 8.43 17.79
N LYS A 23 19.02 8.56 17.24
CA LYS A 23 19.52 9.75 16.50
C LYS A 23 19.59 9.53 14.99
N SER A 24 19.07 8.41 14.48
CA SER A 24 18.97 8.11 13.04
C SER A 24 17.52 8.21 12.57
N PRO A 25 17.23 8.18 11.26
CA PRO A 25 15.90 7.84 10.79
C PRO A 25 15.45 6.53 11.43
N GLY A 26 14.16 6.30 11.52
CA GLY A 26 13.68 5.16 12.28
C GLY A 26 12.32 4.67 11.82
N PHE A 27 11.48 4.31 12.78
CA PHE A 27 10.19 3.68 12.49
C PHE A 27 9.21 3.85 13.64
N ALA A 28 7.92 3.69 13.30
CA ALA A 28 6.83 3.45 14.23
C ALA A 28 6.27 2.05 14.00
N TYR A 29 5.83 1.38 15.06
CA TYR A 29 5.15 0.09 14.97
C TYR A 29 3.93 0.04 15.88
N ILE A 30 2.99 -0.82 15.51
CA ILE A 30 1.82 -1.15 16.31
C ILE A 30 1.40 -2.60 16.04
N ALA A 31 1.06 -3.33 17.10
CA ALA A 31 0.30 -4.57 17.03
C ALA A 31 -0.94 -4.37 17.91
N SER A 32 -2.12 -4.41 17.32
CA SER A 32 -3.37 -4.10 18.00
C SER A 32 -4.43 -5.15 17.73
N PHE A 33 -4.99 -5.67 18.82
CA PHE A 33 -6.18 -6.52 18.77
C PHE A 33 -7.44 -5.64 18.81
N ASP A 34 -8.47 -6.04 18.09
CA ASP A 34 -9.78 -5.34 18.09
C ASP A 34 -10.40 -5.30 19.51
N SER A 35 -9.94 -6.15 20.43
CA SER A 35 -10.29 -6.12 21.86
C SER A 35 -9.70 -4.94 22.65
N GLY A 36 -8.84 -4.12 22.01
CA GLY A 36 -8.18 -2.97 22.61
C GLY A 36 -6.78 -3.25 23.18
N VAL A 37 -6.33 -4.50 23.25
CA VAL A 37 -4.94 -4.81 23.64
C VAL A 37 -4.00 -4.33 22.54
N THR A 38 -3.06 -3.47 22.90
CA THR A 38 -2.19 -2.80 21.92
C THR A 38 -0.75 -2.72 22.41
N TYR A 39 0.17 -3.12 21.54
CA TYR A 39 1.62 -2.97 21.69
C TYR A 39 2.13 -1.99 20.64
N LYS A 40 2.66 -0.86 21.04
CA LYS A 40 3.16 0.16 20.11
C LYS A 40 4.44 0.82 20.62
N GLY A 41 5.22 1.34 19.68
CA GLY A 41 6.44 2.05 20.00
C GLY A 41 7.08 2.70 18.78
N THR A 42 8.15 3.44 19.04
CA THR A 42 8.87 4.20 18.03
C THR A 42 10.35 4.23 18.34
N VAL A 43 11.18 4.35 17.32
CA VAL A 43 12.62 4.58 17.43
C VAL A 43 13.02 5.59 16.37
N GLY A 44 13.96 6.50 16.70
CA GLY A 44 14.61 7.39 15.75
C GLY A 44 13.91 8.74 15.56
N LEU A 45 14.33 9.45 14.52
CA LEU A 45 13.95 10.82 14.21
C LEU A 45 13.04 10.89 12.98
N ALA A 46 11.96 11.63 13.08
CA ALA A 46 11.07 12.01 11.97
C ALA A 46 11.74 13.04 11.04
N SER A 47 12.62 13.87 11.60
CA SER A 47 13.53 14.75 10.86
C SER A 47 14.85 14.83 11.61
N ILE A 48 15.95 14.45 10.95
CA ILE A 48 17.32 14.57 11.47
C ILE A 48 17.67 16.06 11.61
N GLU A 49 17.36 16.86 10.58
CA GLU A 49 17.72 18.26 10.48
C GLU A 49 17.08 19.10 11.59
N LYS A 50 15.86 18.73 11.99
CA LYS A 50 15.09 19.39 13.05
C LYS A 50 15.20 18.71 14.40
N ASN A 51 15.94 17.59 14.48
CA ASN A 51 16.04 16.73 15.67
C ASN A 51 14.66 16.36 16.26
N LEU A 52 13.68 16.07 15.40
CA LEU A 52 12.31 15.73 15.81
C LEU A 52 12.18 14.22 15.99
N PRO A 53 11.81 13.71 17.17
CA PRO A 53 11.61 12.28 17.37
C PRO A 53 10.38 11.75 16.63
N ILE A 54 10.41 10.47 16.26
CA ILE A 54 9.24 9.77 15.76
C ILE A 54 8.25 9.51 16.91
N THR A 55 6.99 9.69 16.62
CA THR A 55 5.84 9.32 17.46
C THR A 55 4.89 8.41 16.66
N THR A 56 3.95 7.75 17.30
CA THR A 56 2.92 6.94 16.62
C THR A 56 1.92 7.79 15.81
N LYS A 57 1.97 9.11 15.96
CA LYS A 57 1.17 10.11 15.23
C LYS A 57 1.87 10.64 13.99
N ASN A 58 3.13 10.27 13.76
CA ASN A 58 3.83 10.69 12.55
C ASN A 58 3.22 10.03 11.32
N ILE A 59 3.11 10.84 10.26
CA ILE A 59 2.55 10.46 8.97
C ILE A 59 3.71 10.01 8.06
N PHE A 60 3.63 8.78 7.55
CA PHE A 60 4.61 8.18 6.66
C PHE A 60 3.99 7.91 5.30
N ASN A 61 4.76 8.03 4.22
CA ASN A 61 4.38 7.44 2.95
C ASN A 61 4.35 5.91 3.11
N ILE A 62 3.20 5.28 2.83
CA ILE A 62 3.03 3.84 2.98
C ILE A 62 3.29 3.07 1.68
N ALA A 63 3.72 3.77 0.63
CA ALA A 63 4.07 3.18 -0.67
C ALA A 63 2.98 2.22 -1.17
N SER A 64 3.35 1.01 -1.63
CA SER A 64 2.42 0.05 -2.22
C SER A 64 1.35 -0.51 -1.26
N VAL A 65 1.45 -0.29 0.05
CA VAL A 65 0.34 -0.55 0.98
C VAL A 65 -0.90 0.29 0.61
N SER A 66 -0.72 1.37 -0.17
CA SER A 66 -1.79 2.20 -0.75
C SER A 66 -2.75 1.44 -1.67
N LYS A 67 -2.27 0.39 -2.35
CA LYS A 67 -3.02 -0.35 -3.38
C LYS A 67 -4.35 -0.90 -2.88
N GLN A 68 -4.41 -1.30 -1.62
CA GLN A 68 -5.65 -1.80 -1.03
C GLN A 68 -6.77 -0.75 -0.99
N PHE A 69 -6.45 0.53 -0.80
CA PHE A 69 -7.45 1.61 -0.83
C PHE A 69 -7.94 1.89 -2.25
N THR A 70 -7.07 1.76 -3.24
CA THR A 70 -7.43 1.90 -4.65
C THR A 70 -8.34 0.75 -5.10
N ALA A 71 -7.97 -0.49 -4.80
CA ALA A 71 -8.81 -1.66 -5.11
C ALA A 71 -10.17 -1.58 -4.40
N PHE A 72 -10.18 -1.16 -3.13
CA PHE A 72 -11.41 -0.98 -2.37
C PHE A 72 -12.29 0.13 -2.96
N SER A 73 -11.71 1.22 -3.48
CA SER A 73 -12.44 2.28 -4.17
C SER A 73 -13.15 1.77 -5.43
N ILE A 74 -12.48 0.91 -6.20
CA ILE A 74 -13.09 0.24 -7.37
C ILE A 74 -14.24 -0.66 -6.94
N LEU A 75 -14.07 -1.45 -5.86
CA LEU A 75 -15.12 -2.31 -5.33
C LEU A 75 -16.34 -1.51 -4.82
N LEU A 76 -16.14 -0.35 -4.21
CA LEU A 76 -17.24 0.55 -3.81
C LEU A 76 -18.02 1.05 -5.02
N LEU A 77 -17.33 1.43 -6.10
CA LEU A 77 -17.99 1.88 -7.34
C LEU A 77 -18.73 0.73 -8.06
N GLU A 78 -18.18 -0.49 -8.02
CA GLU A 78 -18.86 -1.67 -8.54
C GLU A 78 -20.11 -2.00 -7.71
N GLN A 79 -20.04 -1.95 -6.39
CA GLN A 79 -21.19 -2.14 -5.50
C GLN A 79 -22.32 -1.13 -5.78
N GLU A 80 -21.97 0.08 -6.22
CA GLU A 80 -22.92 1.11 -6.65
C GLU A 80 -23.46 0.89 -8.08
N GLY A 81 -23.02 -0.16 -8.79
CA GLY A 81 -23.41 -0.45 -10.17
C GLY A 81 -22.87 0.54 -11.20
N ARG A 82 -21.81 1.28 -10.87
CA ARG A 82 -21.25 2.34 -11.73
C ARG A 82 -20.18 1.83 -12.70
N LEU A 83 -19.62 0.68 -12.43
CA LEU A 83 -18.67 -0.06 -13.27
C LEU A 83 -18.79 -1.56 -12.99
N SER A 84 -18.14 -2.37 -13.83
CA SER A 84 -17.92 -3.80 -13.61
C SER A 84 -16.43 -4.09 -13.63
N LEU A 85 -15.97 -5.06 -12.82
CA LEU A 85 -14.57 -5.51 -12.88
C LEU A 85 -14.21 -6.13 -14.25
N ASP A 86 -15.20 -6.56 -15.03
CA ASP A 86 -15.01 -7.08 -16.39
C ASP A 86 -15.02 -5.97 -17.47
N ASP A 87 -15.26 -4.71 -17.09
CA ASP A 87 -15.13 -3.58 -18.01
C ASP A 87 -13.68 -3.43 -18.49
N SER A 88 -13.50 -3.18 -19.78
CA SER A 88 -12.19 -2.86 -20.35
C SER A 88 -11.69 -1.51 -19.86
N ILE A 89 -10.37 -1.40 -19.58
CA ILE A 89 -9.73 -0.15 -19.18
C ILE A 89 -9.92 0.98 -20.19
N VAL A 90 -9.96 0.68 -21.50
CA VAL A 90 -10.12 1.69 -22.55
C VAL A 90 -11.47 2.41 -22.49
N ARG A 91 -12.47 1.83 -21.84
CA ARG A 91 -13.76 2.51 -21.58
C ARG A 91 -13.58 3.77 -20.74
N PHE A 92 -12.64 3.77 -19.84
CA PHE A 92 -12.39 4.85 -18.88
C PHE A 92 -11.17 5.70 -19.26
N VAL A 93 -10.17 5.08 -19.87
CA VAL A 93 -8.88 5.66 -20.24
C VAL A 93 -8.61 5.39 -21.74
N PRO A 94 -9.41 6.01 -22.65
CA PRO A 94 -9.38 5.64 -24.08
C PRO A 94 -8.07 6.00 -24.77
N PHE A 95 -7.32 6.95 -24.27
CA PHE A 95 -6.05 7.37 -24.85
C PHE A 95 -4.91 6.35 -24.67
N ILE A 96 -5.08 5.33 -23.81
CA ILE A 96 -4.05 4.29 -23.64
C ILE A 96 -3.88 3.44 -24.93
N GLY A 97 -4.87 3.44 -25.83
CA GLY A 97 -4.82 2.78 -27.13
C GLY A 97 -5.53 1.42 -27.17
N THR A 98 -5.83 1.00 -28.39
CA THR A 98 -6.62 -0.23 -28.64
C THR A 98 -5.92 -1.52 -28.21
N TYR A 99 -4.58 -1.52 -28.10
CA TYR A 99 -3.83 -2.67 -27.61
C TYR A 99 -4.24 -3.09 -26.19
N ALA A 100 -4.81 -2.17 -25.42
CA ALA A 100 -5.30 -2.41 -24.05
C ALA A 100 -6.78 -2.80 -23.98
N GLU A 101 -7.51 -2.93 -25.13
CA GLU A 101 -8.92 -3.34 -25.13
C GLU A 101 -9.18 -4.66 -24.38
N PRO A 102 -8.32 -5.70 -24.47
CA PRO A 102 -8.53 -6.93 -23.71
C PRO A 102 -8.26 -6.82 -22.21
N VAL A 103 -7.71 -5.69 -21.75
CA VAL A 103 -7.33 -5.51 -20.34
C VAL A 103 -8.53 -5.01 -19.55
N THR A 104 -9.03 -5.82 -18.61
CA THR A 104 -10.14 -5.46 -17.74
C THR A 104 -9.65 -4.85 -16.42
N LEU A 105 -10.53 -4.20 -15.66
CA LEU A 105 -10.22 -3.68 -14.32
C LEU A 105 -9.78 -4.82 -13.39
N LYS A 106 -10.37 -6.01 -13.53
CA LYS A 106 -9.97 -7.22 -12.79
C LYS A 106 -8.53 -7.62 -13.10
N HIS A 107 -8.12 -7.56 -14.37
CA HIS A 107 -6.73 -7.84 -14.75
C HIS A 107 -5.75 -6.85 -14.11
N LEU A 108 -6.11 -5.56 -14.01
CA LEU A 108 -5.26 -4.56 -13.38
C LEU A 108 -5.13 -4.80 -11.88
N ILE A 109 -6.23 -5.09 -11.19
CA ILE A 109 -6.26 -5.37 -9.75
C ILE A 109 -5.34 -6.56 -9.41
N HIS A 110 -5.41 -7.63 -10.19
CA HIS A 110 -4.69 -8.87 -9.92
C HIS A 110 -3.34 -8.99 -10.66
N HIS A 111 -2.81 -7.87 -11.18
CA HIS A 111 -1.50 -7.82 -11.86
C HIS A 111 -1.36 -8.79 -13.06
N THR A 112 -2.46 -9.01 -13.78
CA THR A 112 -2.49 -9.87 -14.97
C THR A 112 -2.80 -9.10 -16.25
N GLY A 113 -2.66 -7.78 -16.25
CA GLY A 113 -3.01 -6.91 -17.38
C GLY A 113 -2.00 -6.89 -18.53
N GLY A 114 -0.73 -7.20 -18.26
CA GLY A 114 0.31 -7.24 -19.29
C GLY A 114 0.73 -5.88 -19.85
N LEU A 115 0.34 -4.77 -19.22
CA LEU A 115 0.78 -3.43 -19.60
C LEU A 115 2.22 -3.19 -19.13
N VAL A 116 2.97 -2.36 -19.88
CA VAL A 116 4.31 -1.95 -19.45
C VAL A 116 4.22 -1.14 -18.16
N ASP A 117 5.22 -1.25 -17.28
CA ASP A 117 5.25 -0.45 -16.06
C ASP A 117 5.71 0.98 -16.37
N TYR A 118 4.93 1.99 -15.96
CA TYR A 118 5.22 3.39 -16.21
C TYR A 118 6.52 3.84 -15.52
N MET A 119 6.90 3.22 -14.40
CA MET A 119 8.17 3.49 -13.74
C MET A 119 9.36 3.03 -14.60
N ALA A 120 9.22 1.88 -15.28
CA ALA A 120 10.23 1.42 -16.22
C ALA A 120 10.37 2.34 -17.44
N LEU A 121 9.26 2.93 -17.89
CA LEU A 121 9.29 3.94 -18.96
C LEU A 121 9.98 5.24 -18.50
N ALA A 122 9.70 5.68 -17.27
CA ALA A 122 10.37 6.84 -16.67
C ALA A 122 11.88 6.60 -16.54
N GLU A 123 12.28 5.43 -16.05
CA GLU A 123 13.70 5.03 -15.96
C GLU A 123 14.38 5.02 -17.34
N ALA A 124 13.72 4.44 -18.36
CA ALA A 124 14.22 4.44 -19.73
C ALA A 124 14.37 5.85 -20.33
N ALA A 125 13.55 6.80 -19.85
CA ALA A 125 13.65 8.22 -20.17
C ALA A 125 14.68 8.97 -19.30
N ASN A 126 15.44 8.26 -18.43
CA ASN A 126 16.39 8.80 -17.45
C ASN A 126 15.76 9.75 -16.41
N ILE A 127 14.47 9.62 -16.13
CA ILE A 127 13.77 10.35 -15.07
C ILE A 127 14.05 9.64 -13.73
N LYS A 128 14.67 10.34 -12.79
CA LYS A 128 15.00 9.81 -11.45
C LYS A 128 13.81 10.00 -10.52
N PHE A 129 13.75 9.23 -9.45
CA PHE A 129 12.74 9.43 -8.40
C PHE A 129 12.79 10.81 -7.73
N THR A 130 13.91 11.51 -7.82
CA THR A 130 14.08 12.89 -7.30
C THR A 130 13.67 13.98 -8.29
N ASP A 131 13.43 13.64 -9.55
CA ASP A 131 12.96 14.56 -10.56
C ASP A 131 11.43 14.68 -10.48
N SER A 132 10.85 15.73 -11.07
CA SER A 132 9.39 15.84 -11.19
C SER A 132 8.87 14.86 -12.24
N LEU A 133 7.74 14.24 -11.98
CA LEU A 133 6.98 13.45 -12.95
C LEU A 133 5.49 13.63 -12.66
N THR A 134 4.82 14.31 -13.59
CA THR A 134 3.38 14.57 -13.48
C THR A 134 2.54 13.37 -13.93
N VAL A 135 1.25 13.37 -13.54
CA VAL A 135 0.27 12.39 -14.04
C VAL A 135 0.19 12.44 -15.56
N GLU A 136 0.17 13.65 -16.16
CA GLU A 136 0.07 13.83 -17.61
C GLU A 136 1.28 13.24 -18.36
N GLU A 137 2.50 13.49 -17.87
CA GLU A 137 3.73 12.92 -18.43
C GLU A 137 3.72 11.39 -18.33
N SER A 138 3.31 10.82 -17.19
CA SER A 138 3.19 9.36 -17.01
C SER A 138 2.20 8.74 -17.99
N LEU A 139 1.05 9.37 -18.18
CA LEU A 139 0.06 8.94 -19.18
C LEU A 139 0.56 9.09 -20.61
N HIS A 140 1.33 10.15 -20.90
CA HIS A 140 1.97 10.35 -22.21
C HIS A 140 2.99 9.23 -22.50
N HIS A 141 3.83 8.87 -21.53
CA HIS A 141 4.77 7.76 -21.68
C HIS A 141 4.04 6.44 -21.95
N LEU A 142 2.96 6.14 -21.21
CA LEU A 142 2.15 4.95 -21.46
C LEU A 142 1.50 4.95 -22.83
N ASN A 143 0.94 6.10 -23.28
CA ASN A 143 0.33 6.24 -24.59
C ASN A 143 1.34 6.07 -25.74
N SER A 144 2.58 6.47 -25.54
CA SER A 144 3.63 6.29 -26.55
C SER A 144 4.09 4.82 -26.71
N HIS A 145 3.72 3.93 -25.78
CA HIS A 145 4.15 2.54 -25.73
C HIS A 145 2.99 1.56 -25.98
N GLN A 146 2.65 1.40 -27.27
CA GLN A 146 1.45 0.66 -27.74
C GLN A 146 1.64 -0.87 -27.84
N ILE A 147 2.43 -1.47 -26.94
CA ILE A 147 2.76 -2.92 -26.99
C ILE A 147 2.54 -3.54 -25.61
N ALA A 148 1.71 -4.59 -25.54
CA ALA A 148 1.57 -5.39 -24.33
C ALA A 148 2.79 -6.30 -24.12
N ARG A 149 3.24 -6.46 -22.90
CA ARG A 149 4.31 -7.39 -22.50
C ARG A 149 3.87 -8.85 -22.62
N PHE A 150 2.58 -9.11 -22.39
CA PHE A 150 1.91 -10.41 -22.53
C PHE A 150 0.40 -10.19 -22.67
N ALA A 151 -0.31 -11.19 -23.18
CA ALA A 151 -1.77 -11.12 -23.32
C ALA A 151 -2.45 -11.07 -21.93
N ALA A 152 -3.43 -10.19 -21.78
CA ALA A 152 -4.18 -10.02 -20.53
C ALA A 152 -4.73 -11.36 -20.01
N GLY A 153 -4.60 -11.60 -18.71
CA GLY A 153 -5.05 -12.81 -18.04
C GLY A 153 -4.18 -14.06 -18.26
N THR A 154 -3.00 -13.96 -18.91
CA THR A 154 -2.16 -15.14 -19.21
C THR A 154 -0.97 -15.30 -18.27
N LYS A 155 -0.55 -14.24 -17.58
CA LYS A 155 0.61 -14.24 -16.70
C LYS A 155 0.38 -13.27 -15.55
N PHE A 156 0.93 -13.57 -14.37
CA PHE A 156 1.07 -12.61 -13.27
C PHE A 156 2.39 -11.85 -13.42
N GLU A 157 2.34 -10.53 -13.35
CA GLU A 157 3.51 -9.65 -13.25
C GLU A 157 3.10 -8.40 -12.48
N TYR A 158 3.66 -8.23 -11.29
CA TYR A 158 3.35 -7.06 -10.44
C TYR A 158 3.54 -5.76 -11.21
N SER A 159 2.53 -4.90 -11.23
CA SER A 159 2.50 -3.69 -12.05
C SER A 159 1.97 -2.50 -11.27
N ASN A 160 2.75 -1.41 -11.22
CA ASN A 160 2.30 -0.13 -10.69
C ASN A 160 1.33 0.55 -11.67
N THR A 161 1.57 0.40 -12.98
CA THR A 161 0.69 0.92 -14.04
C THR A 161 -0.77 0.50 -13.84
N GLY A 162 -1.01 -0.76 -13.48
CA GLY A 162 -2.37 -1.24 -13.23
C GLY A 162 -3.10 -0.38 -12.19
N TYR A 163 -2.48 -0.15 -11.06
CA TYR A 163 -3.06 0.63 -9.97
C TYR A 163 -3.07 2.14 -10.22
N PHE A 164 -2.08 2.67 -10.92
CA PHE A 164 -2.10 4.04 -11.42
C PHE A 164 -3.31 4.27 -12.34
N LEU A 165 -3.57 3.37 -13.29
CA LEU A 165 -4.73 3.47 -14.17
C LEU A 165 -6.06 3.29 -13.42
N LEU A 166 -6.12 2.43 -12.40
CA LEU A 166 -7.31 2.30 -11.55
C LEU A 166 -7.64 3.60 -10.81
N SER A 167 -6.64 4.43 -10.45
CA SER A 167 -6.90 5.76 -9.90
C SER A 167 -7.61 6.69 -10.91
N GLN A 168 -7.22 6.60 -12.19
CA GLN A 168 -7.87 7.35 -13.27
C GLN A 168 -9.31 6.87 -13.51
N VAL A 169 -9.56 5.55 -13.34
CA VAL A 169 -10.92 5.00 -13.38
C VAL A 169 -11.78 5.56 -12.25
N VAL A 170 -11.27 5.60 -11.02
CA VAL A 170 -11.99 6.18 -9.89
C VAL A 170 -12.36 7.63 -10.18
N GLU A 171 -11.43 8.43 -10.68
CA GLU A 171 -11.68 9.83 -11.03
C GLU A 171 -12.72 9.96 -12.15
N LYS A 172 -12.56 9.22 -13.23
CA LYS A 172 -13.48 9.24 -14.37
C LYS A 172 -14.91 8.87 -13.98
N VAL A 173 -15.07 7.84 -13.14
CA VAL A 173 -16.38 7.31 -12.75
C VAL A 173 -17.01 8.15 -11.64
N SER A 174 -16.24 8.59 -10.65
CA SER A 174 -16.75 9.32 -9.50
C SER A 174 -16.89 10.83 -9.73
N GLY A 175 -16.09 11.40 -10.63
CA GLY A 175 -15.92 12.84 -10.79
C GLY A 175 -15.09 13.50 -9.68
N LYS A 176 -14.39 12.69 -8.87
CA LYS A 176 -13.53 13.13 -7.78
C LYS A 176 -12.15 12.50 -7.93
N SER A 177 -11.07 13.24 -7.62
CA SER A 177 -9.74 12.64 -7.53
C SER A 177 -9.75 11.45 -6.55
N LEU A 178 -8.82 10.51 -6.72
CA LEU A 178 -8.70 9.38 -5.78
C LEU A 178 -8.53 9.87 -4.34
N ARG A 179 -7.78 10.96 -4.13
CA ARG A 179 -7.63 11.62 -2.82
C ARG A 179 -8.97 12.02 -2.21
N GLN A 180 -9.81 12.74 -2.97
CA GLN A 180 -11.10 13.17 -2.47
C GLN A 180 -12.05 12.00 -2.27
N PHE A 181 -12.04 11.03 -3.20
CA PHE A 181 -12.88 9.84 -3.10
C PHE A 181 -12.56 9.00 -1.87
N THR A 182 -11.27 8.68 -1.65
CA THR A 182 -10.84 7.88 -0.49
C THR A 182 -11.09 8.62 0.83
N LYS A 183 -10.87 9.94 0.85
CA LYS A 183 -11.18 10.76 2.02
C LYS A 183 -12.66 10.64 2.39
N ASP A 184 -13.57 10.90 1.45
CA ASP A 184 -15.01 10.94 1.71
C ASP A 184 -15.60 9.56 2.01
N ARG A 185 -15.08 8.53 1.35
CA ARG A 185 -15.71 7.20 1.33
C ARG A 185 -15.03 6.16 2.21
N ILE A 186 -13.78 6.40 2.61
CA ILE A 186 -12.98 5.43 3.38
C ILE A 186 -12.42 6.08 4.64
N PHE A 187 -11.60 7.13 4.50
CA PHE A 187 -10.82 7.65 5.62
C PHE A 187 -11.69 8.35 6.66
N ASP A 188 -12.56 9.29 6.25
CA ASP A 188 -13.44 10.01 7.17
C ASP A 188 -14.45 9.06 7.86
N PRO A 189 -15.15 8.14 7.16
CA PRO A 189 -16.04 7.17 7.79
C PRO A 189 -15.36 6.22 8.78
N LEU A 190 -14.08 5.88 8.55
CA LEU A 190 -13.27 5.06 9.46
C LEU A 190 -12.54 5.88 10.52
N ASN A 191 -12.76 7.21 10.57
CA ASN A 191 -12.06 8.11 11.48
C ASN A 191 -10.52 8.05 11.35
N MET A 192 -10.01 7.82 10.12
CA MET A 192 -8.59 7.82 9.76
C MET A 192 -8.15 9.27 9.44
N ARG A 193 -8.12 10.13 10.48
CA ARG A 193 -7.98 11.59 10.31
C ARG A 193 -6.59 12.04 9.90
N ASP A 194 -5.60 11.21 10.16
CA ASP A 194 -4.18 11.46 9.85
C ASP A 194 -3.75 10.68 8.60
N THR A 195 -4.72 10.27 7.75
CA THR A 195 -4.48 9.54 6.50
C THR A 195 -4.96 10.38 5.32
N THR A 196 -4.10 10.51 4.31
CA THR A 196 -4.42 11.23 3.07
C THR A 196 -3.58 10.72 1.91
N ILE A 197 -3.98 11.06 0.68
CA ILE A 197 -3.13 10.93 -0.51
C ILE A 197 -2.42 12.26 -0.73
N ILE A 198 -1.12 12.24 -0.95
CA ILE A 198 -0.33 13.39 -1.36
C ILE A 198 0.03 13.22 -2.83
N ASP A 199 -0.65 13.96 -3.67
CA ASP A 199 -0.57 13.96 -5.14
C ASP A 199 -0.08 15.31 -5.69
N PHE A 200 0.57 16.10 -4.86
CA PHE A 200 1.13 17.41 -5.21
C PHE A 200 2.34 17.75 -4.33
N TYR A 201 3.30 18.43 -4.92
CA TYR A 201 4.49 18.90 -4.22
C TYR A 201 4.84 20.34 -4.62
N PRO A 202 5.38 21.16 -3.69
CA PRO A 202 5.59 20.83 -2.28
C PRO A 202 4.28 20.74 -1.50
N THR A 203 4.24 19.85 -0.49
CA THR A 203 3.09 19.70 0.39
C THR A 203 3.26 20.52 1.67
N THR A 204 2.15 21.02 2.22
CA THR A 204 2.09 21.67 3.55
C THR A 204 1.73 20.70 4.67
N ILE A 205 1.42 19.45 4.32
CA ILE A 205 1.09 18.40 5.30
C ILE A 205 2.37 17.99 6.04
N PRO A 206 2.37 17.97 7.38
CA PRO A 206 3.56 17.63 8.17
C PRO A 206 3.85 16.12 8.11
N ILE A 207 4.54 15.69 7.07
CA ILE A 207 4.99 14.31 6.91
C ILE A 207 6.37 14.09 7.52
N THR A 208 6.67 12.85 7.84
CA THR A 208 8.01 12.40 8.24
C THR A 208 8.93 12.47 7.03
N SER A 209 10.12 13.09 7.16
CA SER A 209 11.09 13.13 6.06
C SER A 209 11.64 11.73 5.76
N GLY A 210 11.72 11.39 4.48
CA GLY A 210 12.27 10.13 3.99
C GLY A 210 13.79 10.20 3.81
N TYR A 211 14.50 9.12 4.14
CA TYR A 211 15.96 9.07 4.13
C TYR A 211 16.53 7.87 3.40
N SER A 212 17.69 8.07 2.80
CA SER A 212 18.58 7.04 2.28
C SER A 212 20.00 7.25 2.80
N LYS A 213 20.84 6.22 2.72
CA LYS A 213 22.28 6.37 2.96
C LYS A 213 23.02 6.62 1.66
N ASN A 214 23.97 7.56 1.69
CA ASN A 214 24.96 7.71 0.63
C ASN A 214 26.06 6.63 0.75
N GLU A 215 27.00 6.60 -0.20
CA GLU A 215 28.13 5.66 -0.23
C GLU A 215 29.02 5.73 1.02
N GLN A 216 29.08 6.88 1.67
CA GLN A 216 29.84 7.11 2.91
C GLN A 216 29.06 6.69 4.17
N GLY A 217 27.82 6.14 4.02
CA GLY A 217 26.97 5.72 5.11
C GLY A 217 26.24 6.84 5.85
N THR A 218 26.31 8.09 5.35
CA THR A 218 25.62 9.25 5.91
C THR A 218 24.18 9.31 5.40
N TYR A 219 23.24 9.61 6.29
CA TYR A 219 21.84 9.81 5.92
C TYR A 219 21.65 11.12 5.16
N LYS A 220 20.86 11.06 4.10
CA LYS A 220 20.40 12.21 3.33
C LYS A 220 18.90 12.10 3.06
N ILE A 221 18.21 13.23 2.92
CA ILE A 221 16.82 13.26 2.48
C ILE A 221 16.75 12.61 1.11
N TYR A 222 15.77 11.70 0.97
CA TYR A 222 15.48 11.01 -0.26
C TYR A 222 13.96 10.88 -0.38
N GLU A 223 13.37 11.80 -1.12
CA GLU A 223 11.93 11.95 -1.34
C GLU A 223 11.67 12.08 -2.83
N SER A 224 10.49 11.71 -3.27
CA SER A 224 10.07 11.76 -4.67
C SER A 224 8.90 12.72 -4.81
N PRO A 225 8.99 13.72 -5.70
CA PRO A 225 7.90 14.64 -6.01
C PRO A 225 6.98 14.13 -7.13
N TRP A 226 6.98 12.82 -7.40
CA TRP A 226 6.09 12.26 -8.43
C TRP A 226 4.63 12.38 -8.00
N GLU A 227 3.78 12.82 -8.94
CA GLU A 227 2.35 13.08 -8.71
C GLU A 227 1.46 11.84 -8.90
N HIS A 228 2.04 10.65 -9.02
CA HIS A 228 1.30 9.41 -9.24
C HIS A 228 0.41 9.05 -8.03
N THR A 229 -0.74 8.44 -8.30
CA THR A 229 -1.67 7.94 -7.28
C THR A 229 -2.20 6.56 -7.64
N GLY A 230 -2.70 5.86 -6.64
CA GLY A 230 -3.33 4.55 -6.83
C GLY A 230 -2.40 3.38 -6.55
N ASP A 231 -1.21 3.38 -7.11
CA ASP A 231 -0.16 2.40 -6.83
C ASP A 231 0.66 2.75 -5.58
N GLY A 232 0.61 4.03 -5.17
CA GLY A 232 1.30 4.61 -4.02
C GLY A 232 0.60 5.87 -3.53
N ALA A 233 1.39 6.76 -2.90
CA ALA A 233 1.03 8.12 -2.47
C ALA A 233 0.07 8.25 -1.27
N VAL A 234 -0.46 7.17 -0.70
CA VAL A 234 -1.14 7.27 0.60
C VAL A 234 -0.09 7.52 1.69
N HIS A 235 -0.40 8.47 2.55
CA HIS A 235 0.36 8.81 3.74
C HIS A 235 -0.52 8.56 4.96
N ALA A 236 -0.02 7.80 5.93
CA ALA A 236 -0.80 7.38 7.08
C ALA A 236 0.05 7.25 8.36
N THR A 237 -0.63 7.17 9.49
CA THR A 237 -0.05 6.76 10.76
C THR A 237 -0.24 5.25 10.99
N VAL A 238 0.56 4.66 11.88
CA VAL A 238 0.34 3.26 12.29
C VAL A 238 -1.03 3.06 12.95
N GLU A 239 -1.55 4.08 13.67
CA GLU A 239 -2.83 4.02 14.36
C GLU A 239 -4.02 4.04 13.39
N ASP A 240 -3.94 4.81 12.31
CA ASP A 240 -5.00 4.84 11.30
C ASP A 240 -5.06 3.52 10.50
N LEU A 241 -3.90 2.92 10.21
CA LEU A 241 -3.86 1.62 9.52
C LEU A 241 -4.45 0.48 10.37
N VAL A 242 -4.45 0.58 11.71
CA VAL A 242 -5.20 -0.35 12.57
C VAL A 242 -6.70 -0.23 12.32
N LYS A 243 -7.25 0.98 12.25
CA LYS A 243 -8.68 1.20 11.95
C LYS A 243 -9.07 0.63 10.58
N TRP A 244 -8.17 0.74 9.59
CA TRP A 244 -8.36 0.08 8.32
C TRP A 244 -8.37 -1.45 8.46
N GLY A 245 -7.43 -2.02 9.22
CA GLY A 245 -7.39 -3.46 9.52
C GLY A 245 -8.67 -3.95 10.19
N GLU A 246 -9.22 -3.20 11.14
CA GLU A 246 -10.52 -3.49 11.76
C GLU A 246 -11.65 -3.50 10.73
N ASN A 247 -11.65 -2.57 9.77
CA ASN A 247 -12.64 -2.54 8.68
C ASN A 247 -12.62 -3.83 7.85
N LEU A 248 -11.44 -4.41 7.60
CA LEU A 248 -11.32 -5.68 6.83
C LEU A 248 -12.00 -6.87 7.53
N THR A 249 -12.41 -6.71 8.78
CA THR A 249 -13.17 -7.73 9.53
C THR A 249 -14.60 -7.27 9.81
N THR A 250 -14.80 -6.01 10.18
CA THR A 250 -16.11 -5.47 10.58
C THR A 250 -17.00 -5.12 9.40
N GLY A 251 -16.41 -4.68 8.28
CA GLY A 251 -17.15 -4.14 7.15
C GLY A 251 -17.88 -2.84 7.47
N THR A 252 -17.35 -2.03 8.39
CA THR A 252 -17.93 -0.72 8.76
C THR A 252 -18.14 0.15 7.52
N VAL A 253 -17.18 0.13 6.60
CA VAL A 253 -17.31 0.70 5.27
C VAL A 253 -17.37 -0.44 4.25
N GLY A 254 -18.26 -0.34 3.29
CA GLY A 254 -18.47 -1.30 2.21
C GLY A 254 -19.34 -2.51 2.58
N GLY A 255 -19.51 -2.80 3.88
CA GLY A 255 -20.24 -3.99 4.34
C GLY A 255 -19.40 -5.27 4.32
N LYS A 256 -19.87 -6.31 5.00
CA LYS A 256 -19.14 -7.58 5.18
C LYS A 256 -18.84 -8.30 3.87
N GLU A 257 -19.76 -8.27 2.91
CA GLU A 257 -19.59 -8.95 1.61
C GLU A 257 -18.47 -8.29 0.80
N LEU A 258 -18.36 -6.95 0.81
CA LEU A 258 -17.32 -6.25 0.09
C LEU A 258 -15.94 -6.49 0.72
N VAL A 259 -15.84 -6.41 2.05
CA VAL A 259 -14.54 -6.67 2.72
C VAL A 259 -14.11 -8.12 2.60
N LYS A 260 -15.02 -9.07 2.51
CA LYS A 260 -14.71 -10.47 2.22
C LYS A 260 -14.01 -10.61 0.86
N ARG A 261 -14.47 -9.85 -0.14
CA ARG A 261 -13.85 -9.84 -1.48
C ARG A 261 -12.41 -9.34 -1.47
N MET A 262 -12.01 -8.51 -0.50
CA MET A 262 -10.63 -8.05 -0.37
C MET A 262 -9.62 -9.19 -0.19
N SER A 263 -10.07 -10.38 0.19
CA SER A 263 -9.25 -11.60 0.32
C SER A 263 -9.41 -12.59 -0.83
N GLU A 264 -10.20 -12.26 -1.86
CA GLU A 264 -10.36 -13.11 -3.03
C GLU A 264 -9.14 -12.97 -3.95
N ILE A 265 -8.39 -14.06 -4.09
CA ILE A 265 -7.22 -14.09 -4.96
C ILE A 265 -7.60 -14.09 -6.43
N GLY A 266 -6.74 -13.52 -7.26
CA GLY A 266 -6.90 -13.52 -8.71
C GLY A 266 -6.91 -14.93 -9.31
N PRO A 267 -7.37 -15.07 -10.54
CA PRO A 267 -7.49 -16.37 -11.19
C PRO A 267 -6.12 -17.03 -11.36
N LYS A 268 -6.02 -18.32 -10.97
CA LYS A 268 -4.83 -19.16 -11.18
C LYS A 268 -4.80 -19.83 -12.56
N ILE A 269 -5.86 -19.69 -13.34
CA ILE A 269 -5.98 -20.28 -14.68
C ILE A 269 -6.32 -19.16 -15.66
N SER A 270 -5.52 -19.03 -16.70
CA SER A 270 -5.75 -18.07 -17.78
C SER A 270 -6.97 -18.46 -18.63
N PRO A 271 -7.57 -17.51 -19.38
CA PRO A 271 -8.66 -17.82 -20.32
C PRO A 271 -8.29 -18.88 -21.37
N THR A 272 -7.00 -19.13 -21.61
CA THR A 272 -6.51 -20.19 -22.52
C THR A 272 -6.38 -21.55 -21.83
N GLY A 273 -6.84 -21.69 -20.58
CA GLY A 273 -6.76 -22.92 -19.80
C GLY A 273 -5.36 -23.24 -19.23
N LYS A 274 -4.38 -22.37 -19.43
CA LYS A 274 -3.04 -22.53 -18.84
C LYS A 274 -3.01 -21.96 -17.43
N THR A 275 -2.36 -22.66 -16.51
CA THR A 275 -2.15 -22.15 -15.14
C THR A 275 -1.33 -20.86 -15.19
N ILE A 276 -1.79 -19.82 -14.51
CA ILE A 276 -0.98 -18.65 -14.20
C ILE A 276 -0.04 -19.12 -13.08
N ILE A 277 1.23 -19.27 -13.43
CA ILE A 277 2.28 -19.65 -12.49
C ILE A 277 2.59 -18.41 -11.66
N ASP A 278 2.62 -18.57 -10.32
CA ASP A 278 3.06 -17.55 -9.39
C ASP A 278 2.21 -16.27 -9.42
N ASN A 279 0.94 -16.38 -9.04
CA ASN A 279 0.09 -15.20 -8.79
C ASN A 279 0.30 -14.62 -7.38
N GLU A 280 1.30 -15.12 -6.63
CA GLU A 280 1.63 -14.71 -5.26
C GLU A 280 0.41 -14.67 -4.31
N ASP A 281 -0.65 -15.42 -4.61
CA ASP A 281 -1.96 -15.35 -3.96
C ASP A 281 -2.45 -13.88 -3.78
N TYR A 282 -2.26 -13.07 -4.83
CA TYR A 282 -2.59 -11.66 -4.83
C TYR A 282 -4.10 -11.44 -4.97
N ALA A 283 -4.66 -10.74 -4.01
CA ALA A 283 -6.07 -10.37 -3.93
C ALA A 283 -6.27 -8.89 -4.35
N PHE A 284 -7.11 -8.16 -3.67
CA PHE A 284 -7.43 -6.75 -3.97
C PHE A 284 -6.48 -5.78 -3.26
N GLY A 285 -5.26 -5.64 -3.79
CA GLY A 285 -4.22 -4.80 -3.20
C GLY A 285 -3.60 -5.38 -1.93
N LEU A 286 -3.80 -6.68 -1.70
CA LEU A 286 -3.30 -7.46 -0.58
C LEU A 286 -2.83 -8.83 -1.08
N ARG A 287 -1.89 -9.45 -0.37
CA ARG A 287 -1.54 -10.85 -0.53
C ARG A 287 -2.22 -11.67 0.56
N LEU A 288 -2.76 -12.82 0.19
CA LEU A 288 -3.21 -13.83 1.13
C LEU A 288 -2.02 -14.75 1.44
N ALA A 289 -1.52 -14.69 2.66
CA ALA A 289 -0.36 -15.45 3.10
C ALA A 289 -0.75 -16.50 4.14
N GLU A 290 0.07 -17.54 4.28
CA GLU A 290 -0.02 -18.57 5.31
C GLU A 290 1.23 -18.56 6.18
N GLY A 291 1.05 -18.55 7.49
CA GLY A 291 2.10 -18.52 8.49
C GLY A 291 1.51 -18.33 9.88
N PHE A 292 2.33 -18.43 10.93
CA PHE A 292 1.85 -18.28 12.32
C PHE A 292 0.67 -19.21 12.67
N ASN A 293 0.60 -20.36 12.02
CA ASN A 293 -0.50 -21.35 12.10
C ASN A 293 -1.87 -20.79 11.66
N CYS A 294 -1.93 -19.74 10.85
CA CYS A 294 -3.16 -19.13 10.35
C CYS A 294 -2.97 -18.50 8.96
N ARG A 295 -4.09 -18.07 8.36
CA ARG A 295 -4.09 -17.26 7.16
C ARG A 295 -4.19 -15.78 7.54
N TYR A 296 -3.45 -14.94 6.82
CA TYR A 296 -3.47 -13.50 7.03
C TYR A 296 -3.35 -12.74 5.72
N LEU A 297 -3.73 -11.48 5.76
CA LEU A 297 -3.59 -10.53 4.66
C LEU A 297 -2.37 -9.66 4.92
N GLU A 298 -1.55 -9.43 3.90
CA GLU A 298 -0.37 -8.56 4.01
C GLU A 298 -0.15 -7.70 2.77
N HIS A 299 0.56 -6.62 2.94
CA HIS A 299 1.25 -5.92 1.84
C HIS A 299 2.46 -5.16 2.35
N SER A 300 3.57 -5.25 1.63
CA SER A 300 4.76 -4.43 1.85
C SER A 300 4.72 -3.17 0.98
N GLY A 301 5.40 -2.12 1.41
CA GLY A 301 5.60 -0.91 0.64
C GLY A 301 7.05 -0.47 0.59
N SER A 302 7.49 -0.02 -0.57
CA SER A 302 8.81 0.52 -0.82
C SER A 302 8.69 1.75 -1.71
N TRP A 303 9.17 2.89 -1.23
CA TRP A 303 9.28 4.13 -1.98
C TRP A 303 10.53 4.88 -1.58
N ALA A 304 10.87 5.95 -2.31
CA ALA A 304 12.00 6.81 -1.98
C ALA A 304 11.96 7.22 -0.49
N GLY A 305 12.96 6.79 0.27
CA GLY A 305 13.08 7.09 1.70
C GLY A 305 12.14 6.36 2.66
N TYR A 306 11.24 5.50 2.18
CA TYR A 306 10.22 4.87 3.04
C TYR A 306 10.13 3.36 2.84
N ARG A 307 9.82 2.65 3.94
CA ARG A 307 9.46 1.23 3.96
C ARG A 307 8.25 1.03 4.87
N SER A 308 7.30 0.23 4.42
CA SER A 308 6.11 -0.08 5.17
C SER A 308 5.77 -1.55 5.11
N HIS A 309 5.10 -2.04 6.13
CA HIS A 309 4.48 -3.36 6.11
C HIS A 309 3.20 -3.33 6.92
N PHE A 310 2.15 -3.90 6.35
CA PHE A 310 0.83 -4.06 6.95
C PHE A 310 0.45 -5.53 6.94
N MET A 311 -0.03 -6.03 8.09
CA MET A 311 -0.58 -7.37 8.25
C MET A 311 -1.93 -7.29 8.95
N ARG A 312 -2.89 -8.10 8.48
CA ARG A 312 -4.16 -8.33 9.17
C ARG A 312 -4.40 -9.81 9.32
N PHE A 313 -4.65 -10.23 10.54
CA PHE A 313 -5.02 -11.57 10.95
C PHE A 313 -6.52 -11.56 11.30
N PRO A 314 -7.41 -11.88 10.34
CA PRO A 314 -8.86 -11.70 10.54
C PRO A 314 -9.43 -12.59 11.64
N GLN A 315 -8.92 -13.83 11.78
CA GLN A 315 -9.40 -14.79 12.77
C GLN A 315 -8.90 -14.46 14.19
N GLU A 316 -7.72 -13.84 14.30
CA GLU A 316 -7.12 -13.40 15.55
C GLU A 316 -7.52 -11.97 15.92
N TYR A 317 -8.27 -11.28 15.04
CA TYR A 317 -8.66 -9.88 15.22
C TYR A 317 -7.46 -8.96 15.49
N LEU A 318 -6.32 -9.24 14.84
CA LEU A 318 -5.04 -8.55 15.05
C LEU A 318 -4.60 -7.82 13.79
N SER A 319 -4.14 -6.59 13.95
CA SER A 319 -3.37 -5.86 12.93
C SER A 319 -1.95 -5.62 13.42
N VAL A 320 -0.96 -5.82 12.54
CA VAL A 320 0.45 -5.47 12.79
C VAL A 320 0.90 -4.51 11.69
N VAL A 321 1.45 -3.37 12.08
CA VAL A 321 1.91 -2.33 11.15
C VAL A 321 3.29 -1.84 11.56
N VAL A 322 4.18 -1.73 10.59
CA VAL A 322 5.51 -1.14 10.75
C VAL A 322 5.76 -0.16 9.62
N LEU A 323 6.02 1.11 9.97
CA LEU A 323 6.29 2.21 9.04
C LEU A 323 7.64 2.83 9.34
N SER A 324 8.51 2.96 8.34
CA SER A 324 9.85 3.53 8.48
C SER A 324 10.08 4.66 7.48
N ASN A 325 10.83 5.66 7.91
CA ASN A 325 11.33 6.73 7.08
C ASN A 325 12.79 6.52 6.62
N TYR A 326 13.20 5.26 6.50
CA TYR A 326 14.50 4.86 5.98
C TYR A 326 14.36 3.72 4.98
N ASP A 327 14.84 3.92 3.75
CA ASP A 327 14.72 2.95 2.65
C ASP A 327 15.56 1.66 2.83
N GLY A 328 16.53 1.67 3.71
CA GLY A 328 17.31 0.48 4.10
C GLY A 328 16.73 -0.32 5.27
N PHE A 329 15.52 0.02 5.76
CA PHE A 329 14.87 -0.70 6.85
C PHE A 329 14.01 -1.87 6.35
N ASP A 330 14.06 -3.01 7.02
CA ASP A 330 13.26 -4.19 6.67
C ASP A 330 11.97 -4.23 7.50
N SER A 331 10.96 -3.47 7.07
CA SER A 331 9.66 -3.40 7.75
C SER A 331 8.95 -4.74 7.81
N LYS A 332 9.09 -5.60 6.77
CA LYS A 332 8.46 -6.93 6.72
C LYS A 332 9.04 -7.85 7.77
N LYS A 333 10.35 -7.91 7.88
CA LYS A 333 11.04 -8.72 8.90
C LYS A 333 10.52 -8.38 10.30
N TYR A 334 10.52 -7.08 10.66
CA TYR A 334 10.12 -6.67 12.01
C TYR A 334 8.62 -6.82 12.26
N ALA A 335 7.78 -6.65 11.26
CA ALA A 335 6.36 -6.95 11.39
C ALA A 335 6.12 -8.45 11.67
N ASN A 336 6.85 -9.35 10.99
CA ASN A 336 6.79 -10.78 11.25
C ASN A 336 7.29 -11.14 12.65
N GLU A 337 8.42 -10.59 13.11
CA GLU A 337 8.94 -10.84 14.46
C GLU A 337 7.97 -10.34 15.55
N ILE A 338 7.31 -9.19 15.34
CA ILE A 338 6.26 -8.70 16.23
C ILE A 338 5.05 -9.65 16.23
N ALA A 339 4.58 -10.08 15.03
CA ALA A 339 3.45 -10.98 14.91
C ALA A 339 3.72 -12.32 15.62
N GLU A 340 4.92 -12.89 15.47
CA GLU A 340 5.35 -14.10 16.15
C GLU A 340 5.26 -13.95 17.68
N ILE A 341 5.85 -12.89 18.24
CA ILE A 341 5.82 -12.63 19.70
C ILE A 341 4.38 -12.45 20.22
N VAL A 342 3.50 -11.82 19.43
CA VAL A 342 2.14 -11.48 19.86
C VAL A 342 1.18 -12.68 19.71
N LEU A 343 1.43 -13.56 18.73
CA LEU A 343 0.62 -14.76 18.44
C LEU A 343 1.12 -16.01 19.15
N GLU A 344 2.38 -16.05 19.61
CA GLU A 344 2.86 -17.12 20.49
C GLU A 344 2.06 -17.10 21.81
N LYS A 345 1.16 -18.09 21.93
CA LYS A 345 0.33 -18.34 23.14
C LYS A 345 1.01 -19.35 24.05
#